data_cfe9895585029a73514afb974899e1d1
#
_entry.id   cfe9895585029a73514afb974899e1d1
#
_cell.length_a   1.000
_cell.length_b   1.000
_cell.length_c   1.000
_cell.angle_alpha   90.00
_cell.angle_beta   90.00
_cell.angle_gamma   90.00
#
_symmetry.space_group_name_H-M   'P 1'
#
loop_
_entity.id
_entity.type
_entity.pdbx_description
1 polymer ?
#
loop_
_entity_poly.entity_id
_entity_poly.type
_entity_poly.pdbx_seq_one_letter_code
_entity_poly.pdbx_strand_id
1 'polypeptide(L)'
;MNKVFKFLDDTFLDLGRQFKWTYLPPLMVYVAAGISGLTGIVGTFFVKDYLNLSAAFLAGLGFWAGIPWALKMPLGHLVDLIWERKNYMVYFGATLIALSLLIMYGLIIHTEDMSQIYSVETWFVISVILAPVGYVVQDVVADAMTVEAVPLTNEKGNHYNKDEIKIMHTTMQTLGRFAIIGGTVLVALVNVILFRDVENLEQADKIQLYGSIYIYALIIPLFSRLGVIL
;
A
#
# COMPACT_ATOMS: atom_id res chain seq x y z
N MET A 1 -17.00 -9.96 34.87
CA MET A 1 -16.28 -9.36 33.73
C MET A 1 -17.30 -8.65 32.84
N ASN A 2 -17.17 -7.36 32.57
CA ASN A 2 -18.16 -6.56 31.85
C ASN A 2 -18.32 -7.11 30.41
N LYS A 3 -19.55 -7.22 29.88
CA LYS A 3 -19.84 -7.77 28.54
C LYS A 3 -19.00 -7.09 27.45
N VAL A 4 -18.70 -5.79 27.62
CA VAL A 4 -17.84 -5.02 26.72
C VAL A 4 -16.39 -5.49 26.77
N PHE A 5 -15.84 -5.75 27.97
CA PHE A 5 -14.49 -6.28 28.13
C PHE A 5 -14.34 -7.67 27.51
N LYS A 6 -15.35 -8.54 27.70
CA LYS A 6 -15.34 -9.86 27.08
C LYS A 6 -15.40 -9.77 25.56
N PHE A 7 -16.24 -8.88 25.01
CA PHE A 7 -16.31 -8.64 23.56
C PHE A 7 -14.98 -8.12 22.98
N LEU A 8 -14.30 -7.21 23.70
CA LEU A 8 -12.98 -6.70 23.28
C LEU A 8 -11.90 -7.78 23.37
N ASP A 9 -11.93 -8.60 24.41
CA ASP A 9 -10.99 -9.73 24.57
C ASP A 9 -11.20 -10.75 23.45
N ASP A 10 -12.42 -11.20 23.22
CA ASP A 10 -12.77 -12.20 22.22
C ASP A 10 -12.53 -11.68 20.77
N THR A 11 -12.58 -10.35 20.53
CA THR A 11 -12.47 -9.79 19.19
C THR A 11 -11.04 -9.35 18.84
N PHE A 12 -10.33 -8.72 19.79
CA PHE A 12 -9.02 -8.11 19.51
C PHE A 12 -7.86 -8.86 20.14
N LEU A 13 -7.97 -9.26 21.42
CA LEU A 13 -6.87 -9.91 22.11
C LEU A 13 -6.73 -11.37 21.66
N ASP A 14 -7.84 -12.05 21.40
CA ASP A 14 -7.81 -13.42 20.89
C ASP A 14 -7.20 -13.48 19.49
N LEU A 15 -7.50 -12.51 18.62
CA LEU A 15 -6.86 -12.39 17.30
C LEU A 15 -5.34 -12.21 17.41
N GLY A 16 -4.88 -11.40 18.38
CA GLY A 16 -3.45 -11.23 18.67
C GLY A 16 -2.79 -12.50 19.20
N ARG A 17 -3.51 -13.31 20.01
CA ARG A 17 -3.01 -14.59 20.52
C ARG A 17 -2.89 -15.66 19.43
N GLN A 18 -3.68 -15.56 18.36
CA GLN A 18 -3.66 -16.45 17.20
C GLN A 18 -2.61 -16.04 16.16
N PHE A 19 -1.88 -14.94 16.38
CA PHE A 19 -0.81 -14.49 15.50
C PHE A 19 0.31 -15.54 15.43
N LYS A 20 0.76 -15.83 14.21
CA LYS A 20 1.91 -16.68 13.92
C LYS A 20 2.96 -15.89 13.16
N TRP A 21 4.24 -16.16 13.43
CA TRP A 21 5.34 -15.47 12.72
C TRP A 21 5.29 -15.68 11.21
N THR A 22 4.74 -16.80 10.74
CA THR A 22 4.52 -17.08 9.31
C THR A 22 3.54 -16.11 8.65
N TYR A 23 2.74 -15.39 9.45
CA TYR A 23 1.80 -14.38 8.93
C TYR A 23 2.47 -13.03 8.66
N LEU A 24 3.67 -12.78 9.21
CA LEU A 24 4.33 -11.49 9.13
C LEU A 24 4.63 -11.04 7.69
N PRO A 25 5.17 -11.88 6.78
CA PRO A 25 5.47 -11.48 5.41
C PRO A 25 4.28 -10.87 4.66
N PRO A 26 3.12 -11.55 4.49
CA PRO A 26 1.98 -10.95 3.81
C PRO A 26 1.40 -9.74 4.57
N LEU A 27 1.44 -9.73 5.92
CA LEU A 27 0.96 -8.59 6.70
C LEU A 27 1.78 -7.33 6.45
N MET A 28 3.09 -7.43 6.23
CA MET A 28 3.93 -6.27 5.90
C MET A 28 3.54 -5.66 4.55
N VAL A 29 3.18 -6.49 3.55
CA VAL A 29 2.68 -5.99 2.28
C VAL A 29 1.32 -5.30 2.46
N TYR A 30 0.44 -5.84 3.30
CA TYR A 30 -0.85 -5.21 3.62
C TYR A 30 -0.70 -3.91 4.41
N VAL A 31 0.27 -3.82 5.34
CA VAL A 31 0.59 -2.54 6.01
C VAL A 31 1.06 -1.52 4.97
N ALA A 32 1.94 -1.91 4.04
CA ALA A 32 2.38 -1.03 2.95
C ALA A 32 1.20 -0.53 2.10
N ALA A 33 0.23 -1.41 1.79
CA ALA A 33 -1.01 -1.02 1.12
C ALA A 33 -1.84 -0.05 1.98
N GLY A 34 -1.94 -0.28 3.29
CA GLY A 34 -2.65 0.60 4.23
C GLY A 34 -2.07 2.01 4.30
N ILE A 35 -0.73 2.13 4.32
CA ILE A 35 -0.05 3.44 4.38
C ILE A 35 0.10 4.12 3.00
N SER A 36 -0.36 3.49 1.92
CA SER A 36 -0.27 4.03 0.55
C SER A 36 -0.99 5.38 0.37
N GLY A 37 -2.01 5.65 1.20
CA GLY A 37 -2.74 6.92 1.18
C GLY A 37 -1.96 8.14 1.68
N LEU A 38 -0.71 7.99 2.15
CA LEU A 38 0.10 9.08 2.70
C LEU A 38 0.26 10.26 1.74
N THR A 39 0.38 9.99 0.44
CA THR A 39 0.54 11.00 -0.60
C THR A 39 -0.78 11.53 -1.18
N GLY A 40 -1.92 10.94 -0.79
CA GLY A 40 -3.22 11.25 -1.41
C GLY A 40 -3.66 12.71 -1.23
N ILE A 41 -3.45 13.27 -0.04
CA ILE A 41 -3.77 14.68 0.25
C ILE A 41 -2.89 15.59 -0.59
N VAL A 42 -1.56 15.37 -0.58
CA VAL A 42 -0.61 16.18 -1.38
C VAL A 42 -0.95 16.11 -2.86
N GLY A 43 -1.20 14.91 -3.40
CA GLY A 43 -1.57 14.75 -4.81
C GLY A 43 -2.79 15.59 -5.17
N THR A 44 -3.81 15.61 -4.31
CA THR A 44 -5.03 16.41 -4.53
C THR A 44 -4.74 17.90 -4.52
N PHE A 45 -4.03 18.42 -3.52
CA PHE A 45 -3.70 19.85 -3.44
C PHE A 45 -2.76 20.29 -4.55
N PHE A 46 -1.73 19.49 -4.85
CA PHE A 46 -0.79 19.79 -5.92
C PHE A 46 -1.49 19.91 -7.28
N VAL A 47 -2.37 18.97 -7.59
CA VAL A 47 -3.15 19.00 -8.84
C VAL A 47 -4.04 20.23 -8.92
N LYS A 48 -4.74 20.55 -7.80
CA LYS A 48 -5.67 21.69 -7.75
C LYS A 48 -4.94 23.04 -7.86
N ASP A 49 -3.87 23.19 -7.09
CA ASP A 49 -3.24 24.51 -6.89
C ASP A 49 -2.17 24.83 -7.94
N TYR A 50 -1.57 23.82 -8.56
CA TYR A 50 -0.42 24.00 -9.47
C TYR A 50 -0.66 23.50 -10.89
N LEU A 51 -1.41 22.40 -11.09
CA LEU A 51 -1.56 21.82 -12.43
C LEU A 51 -2.79 22.35 -13.19
N ASN A 52 -3.78 22.94 -12.50
CA ASN A 52 -5.04 23.41 -13.08
C ASN A 52 -5.72 22.39 -14.03
N LEU A 53 -5.57 21.09 -13.76
CA LEU A 53 -6.12 20.04 -14.61
C LEU A 53 -7.63 19.98 -14.50
N SER A 54 -8.30 19.77 -15.64
CA SER A 54 -9.76 19.68 -15.66
C SER A 54 -10.28 18.47 -14.91
N ALA A 55 -11.47 18.57 -14.32
CA ALA A 55 -12.14 17.44 -13.67
C ALA A 55 -12.36 16.27 -14.63
N ALA A 56 -12.65 16.53 -15.90
CA ALA A 56 -12.80 15.50 -16.94
C ALA A 56 -11.49 14.75 -17.19
N PHE A 57 -10.37 15.44 -17.24
CA PHE A 57 -9.04 14.81 -17.36
C PHE A 57 -8.73 13.92 -16.17
N LEU A 58 -8.96 14.41 -14.94
CA LEU A 58 -8.73 13.65 -13.70
C LEU A 58 -9.64 12.41 -13.61
N ALA A 59 -10.91 12.53 -14.02
CA ALA A 59 -11.83 11.41 -14.06
C ALA A 59 -11.38 10.34 -15.08
N GLY A 60 -10.94 10.76 -16.27
CA GLY A 60 -10.35 9.87 -17.27
C GLY A 60 -9.08 9.18 -16.77
N LEU A 61 -8.20 9.91 -16.10
CA LEU A 61 -6.98 9.38 -15.51
C LEU A 61 -7.29 8.38 -14.39
N GLY A 62 -8.29 8.67 -13.55
CA GLY A 62 -8.77 7.75 -12.51
C GLY A 62 -9.31 6.43 -13.09
N PHE A 63 -10.01 6.50 -14.23
CA PHE A 63 -10.45 5.30 -14.96
C PHE A 63 -9.24 4.44 -15.38
N TRP A 64 -8.24 5.03 -16.02
CA TRP A 64 -7.04 4.32 -16.47
C TRP A 64 -6.22 3.76 -15.30
N ALA A 65 -6.09 4.50 -14.21
CA ALA A 65 -5.44 4.04 -12.98
C ALA A 65 -6.21 2.89 -12.28
N GLY A 66 -7.51 2.74 -12.56
CA GLY A 66 -8.32 1.64 -12.06
C GLY A 66 -8.16 0.32 -12.84
N ILE A 67 -7.72 0.37 -14.10
CA ILE A 67 -7.59 -0.82 -14.96
C ILE A 67 -6.69 -1.91 -14.36
N PRO A 68 -5.52 -1.62 -13.76
CA PRO A 68 -4.69 -2.64 -13.11
C PRO A 68 -5.46 -3.48 -12.09
N TRP A 69 -6.35 -2.86 -11.32
CA TRP A 69 -7.19 -3.55 -10.33
C TRP A 69 -8.21 -4.51 -10.97
N ALA A 70 -8.73 -4.18 -12.14
CA ALA A 70 -9.60 -5.08 -12.92
C ALA A 70 -8.83 -6.30 -13.42
N LEU A 71 -7.52 -6.19 -13.62
CA LEU A 71 -6.64 -7.28 -14.05
C LEU A 71 -6.14 -8.16 -12.89
N LYS A 72 -6.60 -7.94 -11.66
CA LYS A 72 -6.14 -8.68 -10.48
C LYS A 72 -6.32 -10.20 -10.64
N MET A 73 -7.44 -10.67 -11.20
CA MET A 73 -7.69 -12.11 -11.37
C MET A 73 -6.70 -12.78 -12.34
N PRO A 74 -6.49 -12.30 -13.59
CA PRO A 74 -5.48 -12.87 -14.47
C PRO A 74 -4.04 -12.74 -13.92
N LEU A 75 -3.73 -11.69 -13.18
CA LEU A 75 -2.44 -11.55 -12.48
C LEU A 75 -2.27 -12.61 -11.38
N GLY A 76 -3.36 -12.99 -10.67
CA GLY A 76 -3.34 -14.10 -9.71
C GLY A 76 -2.92 -15.41 -10.36
N HIS A 77 -3.49 -15.73 -11.52
CA HIS A 77 -3.07 -16.91 -12.26
C HIS A 77 -1.60 -16.85 -12.71
N LEU A 78 -1.11 -15.68 -13.10
CA LEU A 78 0.31 -15.50 -13.41
C LEU A 78 1.20 -15.76 -12.20
N VAL A 79 0.81 -15.29 -11.01
CA VAL A 79 1.53 -15.57 -9.75
C VAL A 79 1.63 -17.06 -9.50
N ASP A 80 0.53 -17.80 -9.69
CA ASP A 80 0.51 -19.26 -9.51
C ASP A 80 1.49 -19.95 -10.46
N LEU A 81 1.59 -19.50 -11.72
CA LEU A 81 2.53 -20.05 -12.71
C LEU A 81 4.00 -19.82 -12.37
N ILE A 82 4.33 -18.70 -11.70
CA ILE A 82 5.70 -18.31 -11.36
C ILE A 82 5.97 -18.32 -9.86
N TRP A 83 5.24 -19.14 -9.11
CA TRP A 83 5.21 -19.14 -7.65
C TRP A 83 6.60 -19.15 -6.99
N GLU A 84 7.52 -19.96 -7.51
CA GLU A 84 8.91 -20.02 -7.01
C GLU A 84 9.65 -18.69 -7.11
N ARG A 85 9.17 -17.78 -7.97
CA ARG A 85 9.77 -16.47 -8.25
C ARG A 85 8.89 -15.29 -7.81
N LYS A 86 7.88 -15.53 -6.98
CA LYS A 86 6.94 -14.50 -6.49
C LYS A 86 7.63 -13.27 -5.90
N ASN A 87 8.79 -13.46 -5.26
CA ASN A 87 9.58 -12.37 -4.66
C ASN A 87 9.98 -11.31 -5.68
N TYR A 88 10.32 -11.72 -6.92
CA TYR A 88 10.65 -10.77 -7.98
C TYR A 88 9.46 -9.88 -8.35
N MET A 89 8.22 -10.39 -8.27
CA MET A 89 7.03 -9.58 -8.51
C MET A 89 6.84 -8.51 -7.43
N VAL A 90 7.10 -8.84 -6.15
CA VAL A 90 7.06 -7.85 -5.07
C VAL A 90 8.13 -6.79 -5.27
N TYR A 91 9.36 -7.17 -5.63
CA TYR A 91 10.43 -6.21 -5.93
C TYR A 91 10.10 -5.34 -7.13
N PHE A 92 9.52 -5.92 -8.18
CA PHE A 92 9.08 -5.18 -9.37
C PHE A 92 7.98 -4.17 -8.99
N GLY A 93 6.93 -4.60 -8.29
CA GLY A 93 5.86 -3.72 -7.81
C GLY A 93 6.40 -2.60 -6.90
N ALA A 94 7.28 -2.93 -5.94
CA ALA A 94 7.93 -1.95 -5.08
C ALA A 94 8.76 -0.91 -5.87
N THR A 95 9.41 -1.35 -6.94
CA THR A 95 10.19 -0.45 -7.81
C THR A 95 9.28 0.51 -8.57
N LEU A 96 8.15 0.04 -9.11
CA LEU A 96 7.18 0.90 -9.78
C LEU A 96 6.58 1.94 -8.82
N ILE A 97 6.24 1.55 -7.59
CA ILE A 97 5.75 2.47 -6.55
C ILE A 97 6.84 3.50 -6.24
N ALA A 98 8.09 3.07 -6.02
CA ALA A 98 9.18 3.98 -5.73
C ALA A 98 9.43 4.98 -6.87
N LEU A 99 9.41 4.51 -8.13
CA LEU A 99 9.53 5.38 -9.31
C LEU A 99 8.40 6.40 -9.38
N SER A 100 7.16 5.98 -9.15
CA SER A 100 6.02 6.90 -9.09
C SER A 100 6.24 8.00 -8.04
N LEU A 101 6.65 7.62 -6.82
CA LEU A 101 6.89 8.56 -5.73
C LEU A 101 8.04 9.53 -6.04
N LEU A 102 9.13 9.05 -6.66
CA LEU A 102 10.28 9.87 -7.05
C LEU A 102 9.93 10.81 -8.20
N ILE A 103 9.13 10.39 -9.17
CA ILE A 103 8.62 11.26 -10.24
C ILE A 103 7.79 12.39 -9.63
N MET A 104 6.88 12.10 -8.71
CA MET A 104 6.09 13.13 -8.06
C MET A 104 6.92 14.07 -7.20
N TYR A 105 7.91 13.54 -6.47
CA TYR A 105 8.87 14.38 -5.75
C TYR A 105 9.59 15.35 -6.69
N GLY A 106 10.16 14.84 -7.79
CA GLY A 106 10.83 15.65 -8.79
C GLY A 106 9.90 16.69 -9.41
N LEU A 107 8.66 16.29 -9.71
CA LEU A 107 7.65 17.20 -10.29
C LEU A 107 7.26 18.34 -9.33
N ILE A 108 7.28 18.12 -8.03
CA ILE A 108 6.96 19.13 -7.00
C ILE A 108 8.15 20.05 -6.74
N ILE A 109 9.35 19.50 -6.58
CA ILE A 109 10.54 20.24 -6.14
C ILE A 109 11.34 20.81 -7.32
N HIS A 110 11.38 20.10 -8.45
CA HIS A 110 12.17 20.42 -9.64
C HIS A 110 11.29 20.57 -10.89
N THR A 111 10.16 21.26 -10.76
CA THR A 111 9.15 21.43 -11.82
C THR A 111 9.77 21.96 -13.10
N GLU A 112 10.64 22.97 -13.02
CA GLU A 112 11.26 23.63 -14.18
C GLU A 112 12.18 22.65 -14.94
N ASP A 113 13.03 21.92 -14.23
CA ASP A 113 13.95 20.95 -14.85
C ASP A 113 13.17 19.78 -15.48
N MET A 114 12.16 19.28 -14.79
CA MET A 114 11.30 18.19 -15.28
C MET A 114 10.52 18.61 -16.54
N SER A 115 10.04 19.86 -16.57
CA SER A 115 9.26 20.39 -17.69
C SER A 115 10.08 20.58 -18.99
N GLN A 116 11.40 20.63 -18.90
CA GLN A 116 12.27 20.67 -20.07
C GLN A 116 12.34 19.32 -20.82
N ILE A 117 12.01 18.21 -20.13
CA ILE A 117 12.08 16.85 -20.71
C ILE A 117 10.71 16.46 -21.28
N TYR A 118 9.67 16.52 -20.44
CA TYR A 118 8.26 16.30 -20.79
C TYR A 118 7.37 17.29 -20.06
N SER A 119 6.15 17.52 -20.57
CA SER A 119 5.20 18.39 -19.89
C SER A 119 4.85 17.88 -18.49
N VAL A 120 4.50 18.77 -17.59
CA VAL A 120 4.13 18.47 -16.20
C VAL A 120 2.98 17.47 -16.14
N GLU A 121 1.99 17.60 -17.04
CA GLU A 121 0.87 16.67 -17.16
C GLU A 121 1.34 15.28 -17.55
N THR A 122 2.32 15.17 -18.45
CA THR A 122 2.87 13.86 -18.87
C THR A 122 3.54 13.14 -17.70
N TRP A 123 4.38 13.84 -16.95
CA TRP A 123 5.00 13.27 -15.74
C TRP A 123 3.97 12.85 -14.70
N PHE A 124 2.95 13.67 -14.50
CA PHE A 124 1.85 13.36 -13.58
C PHE A 124 1.10 12.09 -14.00
N VAL A 125 0.74 11.97 -15.29
CA VAL A 125 0.08 10.77 -15.83
C VAL A 125 0.95 9.52 -15.62
N ILE A 126 2.24 9.60 -15.95
CA ILE A 126 3.17 8.47 -15.75
C ILE A 126 3.16 8.03 -14.29
N SER A 127 3.32 8.96 -13.35
CA SER A 127 3.32 8.66 -11.92
C SER A 127 2.02 8.01 -11.47
N VAL A 128 0.86 8.59 -11.83
CA VAL A 128 -0.47 8.12 -11.42
C VAL A 128 -0.81 6.74 -11.99
N ILE A 129 -0.22 6.33 -13.12
CA ILE A 129 -0.41 4.98 -13.68
C ILE A 129 0.57 3.97 -13.06
N LEU A 130 1.82 4.36 -12.81
CA LEU A 130 2.83 3.45 -12.25
C LEU A 130 2.47 2.91 -10.86
N ALA A 131 1.96 3.76 -9.98
CA ALA A 131 1.65 3.37 -8.61
C ALA A 131 0.59 2.25 -8.54
N PRO A 132 -0.60 2.34 -9.16
CA PRO A 132 -1.59 1.27 -9.15
C PRO A 132 -1.09 -0.04 -9.74
N VAL A 133 -0.29 0.00 -10.81
CA VAL A 133 0.33 -1.21 -11.36
C VAL A 133 1.23 -1.88 -10.31
N GLY A 134 2.07 -1.10 -9.64
CA GLY A 134 2.94 -1.59 -8.57
C GLY A 134 2.16 -2.18 -7.40
N TYR A 135 1.10 -1.49 -6.95
CA TYR A 135 0.25 -1.96 -5.85
C TYR A 135 -0.49 -3.25 -6.19
N VAL A 136 -1.11 -3.34 -7.38
CA VAL A 136 -1.84 -4.54 -7.79
C VAL A 136 -0.94 -5.75 -7.87
N VAL A 137 0.27 -5.61 -8.44
CA VAL A 137 1.24 -6.70 -8.51
C VAL A 137 1.62 -7.20 -7.11
N GLN A 138 1.85 -6.29 -6.15
CA GLN A 138 2.17 -6.67 -4.77
C GLN A 138 0.98 -7.29 -4.04
N ASP A 139 -0.22 -6.75 -4.24
CA ASP A 139 -1.44 -7.20 -3.58
C ASP A 139 -1.81 -8.63 -4.00
N VAL A 140 -1.68 -8.95 -5.29
CA VAL A 140 -1.90 -10.31 -5.79
C VAL A 140 -0.93 -11.31 -5.16
N VAL A 141 0.35 -10.94 -5.05
CA VAL A 141 1.34 -11.80 -4.38
C VAL A 141 1.04 -11.93 -2.89
N ALA A 142 0.66 -10.85 -2.22
CA ALA A 142 0.29 -10.89 -0.80
C ALA A 142 -0.90 -11.81 -0.55
N ASP A 143 -1.95 -11.75 -1.40
CA ASP A 143 -3.09 -12.65 -1.30
C ASP A 143 -2.68 -14.12 -1.40
N ALA A 144 -1.81 -14.46 -2.35
CA ALA A 144 -1.29 -15.81 -2.50
C ALA A 144 -0.40 -16.22 -1.30
N MET A 145 0.43 -15.31 -0.77
CA MET A 145 1.23 -15.54 0.44
C MET A 145 0.36 -15.80 1.68
N THR A 146 -0.85 -15.24 1.76
CA THR A 146 -1.76 -15.52 2.90
C THR A 146 -2.18 -16.98 2.96
N VAL A 147 -2.29 -17.64 1.80
CA VAL A 147 -2.61 -19.07 1.73
C VAL A 147 -1.41 -19.91 2.17
N GLU A 148 -0.20 -19.56 1.70
CA GLU A 148 1.05 -20.24 2.06
C GLU A 148 1.41 -20.08 3.54
N ALA A 149 1.11 -18.92 4.14
CA ALA A 149 1.42 -18.62 5.53
C ALA A 149 0.69 -19.51 6.54
N VAL A 150 -0.41 -20.17 6.14
CA VAL A 150 -1.17 -21.09 7.00
C VAL A 150 -0.51 -22.46 7.01
N PRO A 151 0.05 -22.91 8.17
CA PRO A 151 0.72 -24.20 8.25
C PRO A 151 -0.28 -25.35 8.16
N LEU A 152 0.09 -26.42 7.43
CA LEU A 152 -0.71 -27.62 7.30
C LEU A 152 -0.47 -28.63 8.46
N THR A 153 0.65 -28.46 9.18
CA THR A 153 1.05 -29.32 10.30
C THR A 153 1.38 -28.49 11.54
N ASN A 154 1.15 -29.07 12.70
CA ASN A 154 1.54 -28.48 13.98
C ASN A 154 3.04 -28.73 14.28
N GLU A 155 3.54 -28.16 15.37
CA GLU A 155 4.95 -28.33 15.82
C GLU A 155 5.35 -29.79 16.09
N LYS A 156 4.37 -30.67 16.31
CA LYS A 156 4.59 -32.13 16.53
C LYS A 156 4.53 -32.93 15.23
N GLY A 157 4.38 -32.29 14.07
CA GLY A 157 4.28 -32.93 12.76
C GLY A 157 2.90 -33.51 12.43
N ASN A 158 1.89 -33.32 13.28
CA ASN A 158 0.53 -33.80 13.02
C ASN A 158 -0.19 -32.84 12.11
N HIS A 159 -0.94 -33.37 11.12
CA HIS A 159 -1.78 -32.51 10.23
C HIS A 159 -2.92 -31.88 11.03
N TYR A 160 -3.16 -30.60 10.74
CA TYR A 160 -4.37 -29.93 11.20
C TYR A 160 -5.60 -30.48 10.46
N ASN A 161 -6.75 -30.48 11.14
CA ASN A 161 -8.00 -30.85 10.51
C ASN A 161 -8.51 -29.70 9.62
N LYS A 162 -9.52 -29.97 8.75
CA LYS A 162 -10.03 -28.99 7.80
C LYS A 162 -10.64 -27.76 8.48
N ASP A 163 -11.27 -27.92 9.63
CA ASP A 163 -11.88 -26.79 10.36
C ASP A 163 -10.81 -25.89 10.99
N GLU A 164 -9.75 -26.48 11.54
CA GLU A 164 -8.61 -25.72 12.07
C GLU A 164 -7.92 -24.91 10.96
N ILE A 165 -7.68 -25.50 9.79
CA ILE A 165 -7.09 -24.82 8.63
C ILE A 165 -8.00 -23.67 8.19
N LYS A 166 -9.31 -23.88 8.12
CA LYS A 166 -10.29 -22.86 7.77
C LYS A 166 -10.27 -21.68 8.74
N ILE A 167 -10.19 -21.96 10.04
CA ILE A 167 -10.08 -20.92 11.07
C ILE A 167 -8.79 -20.13 10.89
N MET A 168 -7.65 -20.77 10.65
CA MET A 168 -6.36 -20.10 10.44
C MET A 168 -6.38 -19.21 9.19
N HIS A 169 -7.00 -19.64 8.09
CA HIS A 169 -7.18 -18.79 6.91
C HIS A 169 -8.04 -17.57 7.22
N THR A 170 -9.14 -17.76 7.96
CA THR A 170 -10.01 -16.64 8.38
C THR A 170 -9.26 -15.67 9.28
N THR A 171 -8.48 -16.17 10.24
CA THR A 171 -7.62 -15.37 11.11
C THR A 171 -6.62 -14.56 10.29
N MET A 172 -5.92 -15.20 9.34
CA MET A 172 -4.94 -14.53 8.48
C MET A 172 -5.58 -13.40 7.64
N GLN A 173 -6.72 -13.66 7.02
CA GLN A 173 -7.46 -12.64 6.25
C GLN A 173 -7.94 -11.48 7.14
N THR A 174 -8.39 -11.78 8.36
CA THR A 174 -8.82 -10.78 9.33
C THR A 174 -7.64 -9.90 9.75
N LEU A 175 -6.49 -10.49 10.08
CA LEU A 175 -5.25 -9.77 10.40
C LEU A 175 -4.80 -8.89 9.23
N GLY A 176 -4.90 -9.37 7.99
CA GLY A 176 -4.60 -8.59 6.79
C GLY A 176 -5.47 -7.33 6.67
N ARG A 177 -6.77 -7.44 6.94
CA ARG A 177 -7.68 -6.29 6.96
C ARG A 177 -7.35 -5.32 8.09
N PHE A 178 -7.01 -5.82 9.28
CA PHE A 178 -6.53 -4.98 10.38
C PHE A 178 -5.25 -4.25 10.02
N ALA A 179 -4.31 -4.89 9.32
CA ALA A 179 -3.07 -4.28 8.86
C ALA A 179 -3.35 -3.11 7.89
N ILE A 180 -4.24 -3.31 6.90
CA ILE A 180 -4.63 -2.25 5.95
C ILE A 180 -5.33 -1.10 6.68
N ILE A 181 -6.35 -1.39 7.50
CA ILE A 181 -7.13 -0.37 8.23
C ILE A 181 -6.22 0.38 9.22
N GLY A 182 -5.39 -0.34 9.97
CA GLY A 182 -4.43 0.24 10.89
C GLY A 182 -3.44 1.18 10.19
N GLY A 183 -2.94 0.80 9.02
CA GLY A 183 -2.12 1.64 8.16
C GLY A 183 -2.86 2.91 7.71
N THR A 184 -4.11 2.78 7.29
CA THR A 184 -4.94 3.93 6.88
C THR A 184 -5.20 4.90 8.03
N VAL A 185 -5.49 4.39 9.24
CA VAL A 185 -5.66 5.22 10.44
C VAL A 185 -4.36 5.92 10.81
N LEU A 186 -3.22 5.20 10.74
CA LEU A 186 -1.91 5.81 10.99
C LEU A 186 -1.63 6.96 10.02
N VAL A 187 -1.89 6.77 8.72
CA VAL A 187 -1.77 7.82 7.70
C VAL A 187 -2.65 9.01 7.99
N ALA A 188 -3.91 8.78 8.40
CA ALA A 188 -4.82 9.87 8.76
C ALA A 188 -4.26 10.70 9.93
N LEU A 189 -3.74 10.04 10.96
CA LEU A 189 -3.10 10.73 12.10
C LEU A 189 -1.84 11.50 11.69
N VAL A 190 -0.98 10.88 10.88
CA VAL A 190 0.23 11.54 10.35
C VAL A 190 -0.14 12.76 9.52
N ASN A 191 -1.13 12.64 8.64
CA ASN A 191 -1.60 13.76 7.82
C ASN A 191 -2.16 14.91 8.67
N VAL A 192 -2.94 14.63 9.73
CA VAL A 192 -3.43 15.67 10.65
C VAL A 192 -2.27 16.44 11.28
N ILE A 193 -1.19 15.74 11.65
CA ILE A 193 0.00 16.38 12.23
C ILE A 193 0.77 17.20 11.19
N LEU A 194 1.01 16.63 10.02
CA LEU A 194 1.80 17.27 8.95
C LEU A 194 1.12 18.50 8.36
N PHE A 195 -0.22 18.48 8.26
CA PHE A 195 -0.98 19.57 7.63
C PHE A 195 -1.60 20.54 8.62
N ARG A 196 -1.34 20.40 9.93
CA ARG A 196 -1.95 21.20 10.99
C ARG A 196 -1.87 22.71 10.75
N ASP A 197 -0.71 23.20 10.30
CA ASP A 197 -0.43 24.62 10.14
C ASP A 197 -0.14 24.99 8.68
N VAL A 198 -0.50 24.15 7.73
CA VAL A 198 -0.16 24.31 6.30
C VAL A 198 -0.75 25.59 5.69
N GLU A 199 -1.90 26.07 6.17
CA GLU A 199 -2.52 27.29 5.67
C GLU A 199 -1.68 28.53 5.95
N ASN A 200 -0.91 28.51 7.04
CA ASN A 200 -0.06 29.62 7.48
C ASN A 200 1.35 29.59 6.86
N LEU A 201 1.70 28.56 6.11
CA LEU A 201 3.00 28.43 5.47
C LEU A 201 3.09 29.31 4.22
N GLU A 202 4.29 29.85 3.96
CA GLU A 202 4.60 30.46 2.68
C GLU A 202 4.59 29.42 1.53
N GLN A 203 4.44 29.90 0.30
CA GLN A 203 4.36 29.04 -0.88
C GLN A 203 5.57 28.10 -1.01
N ALA A 204 6.78 28.61 -0.77
CA ALA A 204 8.01 27.83 -0.84
C ALA A 204 8.04 26.70 0.20
N ASP A 205 7.59 26.98 1.43
CA ASP A 205 7.53 26.00 2.51
C ASP A 205 6.48 24.92 2.25
N LYS A 206 5.33 25.29 1.64
CA LYS A 206 4.32 24.31 1.20
C LYS A 206 4.89 23.33 0.17
N ILE A 207 5.64 23.83 -0.81
CA ILE A 207 6.29 23.00 -1.82
C ILE A 207 7.28 22.02 -1.16
N GLN A 208 8.11 22.51 -0.23
CA GLN A 208 9.06 21.69 0.51
C GLN A 208 8.37 20.62 1.36
N LEU A 209 7.29 20.99 2.05
CA LEU A 209 6.47 20.04 2.82
C LEU A 209 5.89 18.95 1.90
N TYR A 210 5.29 19.34 0.78
CA TYR A 210 4.69 18.40 -0.18
C TYR A 210 5.73 17.44 -0.75
N GLY A 211 6.90 17.94 -1.14
CA GLY A 211 8.01 17.11 -1.62
C GLY A 211 8.50 16.13 -0.55
N SER A 212 8.70 16.58 0.69
CA SER A 212 9.18 15.73 1.77
C SER A 212 8.22 14.57 2.08
N ILE A 213 6.91 14.76 1.95
CA ILE A 213 5.93 13.69 2.12
C ILE A 213 6.13 12.56 1.10
N TYR A 214 6.47 12.87 -0.16
CA TYR A 214 6.79 11.86 -1.17
C TYR A 214 8.08 11.10 -0.85
N ILE A 215 9.08 11.76 -0.27
CA ILE A 215 10.30 11.08 0.22
C ILE A 215 9.97 10.17 1.41
N TYR A 216 9.19 10.64 2.38
CA TYR A 216 8.74 9.78 3.50
C TYR A 216 7.91 8.60 3.03
N ALA A 217 7.11 8.77 1.98
CA ALA A 217 6.32 7.70 1.38
C ALA A 217 7.17 6.57 0.76
N LEU A 218 8.47 6.77 0.51
CA LEU A 218 9.38 5.70 0.09
C LEU A 218 9.51 4.57 1.14
N ILE A 219 9.07 4.82 2.38
CA ILE A 219 8.93 3.75 3.39
C ILE A 219 7.94 2.66 2.92
N ILE A 220 6.94 3.00 2.10
CA ILE A 220 5.92 2.07 1.60
C ILE A 220 6.54 0.90 0.82
N PRO A 221 7.28 1.14 -0.28
CA PRO A 221 7.93 0.05 -1.01
C PRO A 221 9.04 -0.64 -0.20
N LEU A 222 9.63 0.02 0.79
CA LEU A 222 10.59 -0.62 1.70
C LEU A 222 9.91 -1.66 2.61
N PHE A 223 8.75 -1.35 3.18
CA PHE A 223 7.96 -2.30 3.98
C PHE A 223 7.57 -3.53 3.17
N SER A 224 7.11 -3.35 1.93
CA SER A 224 6.77 -4.46 1.05
C SER A 224 7.98 -5.37 0.78
N ARG A 225 9.17 -4.79 0.54
CA ARG A 225 10.40 -5.56 0.31
C ARG A 225 10.84 -6.34 1.54
N LEU A 226 10.75 -5.74 2.73
CA LEU A 226 11.07 -6.42 3.98
C LEU A 226 10.18 -7.64 4.22
N GLY A 227 8.88 -7.55 3.87
CA GLY A 227 7.95 -8.66 3.97
C GLY A 227 8.30 -9.89 3.11
N VAL A 228 9.16 -9.71 2.12
CA VAL A 228 9.60 -10.83 1.24
C VAL A 228 10.98 -11.37 1.62
N ILE A 229 11.75 -10.61 2.40
CA ILE A 229 13.08 -11.03 2.89
C ILE A 229 12.94 -11.90 4.16
N LEU A 230 11.88 -11.69 4.94
CA LEU A 230 11.57 -12.44 6.16
C LEU A 230 10.89 -13.75 5.86
#